data_3ed2f180725249437735ea0894690e6f
#
_entry.id   3ed2f180725249437735ea0894690e6f
#
_cell.length_a   1.000
_cell.length_b   1.000
_cell.length_c   1.000
_cell.angle_alpha   90.00
_cell.angle_beta   90.00
_cell.angle_gamma   90.00
#
_symmetry.space_group_name_H-M   'P 1'
#
loop_
_entity.id
_entity.type
_entity.pdbx_description
1 polymer ?
#
loop_
_entity_poly.entity_id
_entity_poly.type
_entity_poly.pdbx_seq_one_letter_code
_entity_poly.pdbx_strand_id
1 'polypeptide(L)'
;MAKLIVISGEERQEFELAAFNTIGRHPDNTIQILDRIISKEHAQIQRSADGRYLLRDLRSLNGTFLRGERISDHYLSDGDEFTMGSTRIVFVDKPKADDALQRVTIAPGLTESHIRGRIQANTGDFMPERQIADDKILRRDYERLRIGHELARAVGSELDLDKLLPKILDKAFELVGADRGVILLADEKGDLKPAFVKTRSGKSDPNIVLSNTVMAEVKNNKAAVLSSDATMDARFSGAHSIIMQGIRSTMTLPLLYANELLGIMHLDSLFTSNAFTEKDLQICTGMAQQAAISIQNARLASRIEREAQTRAQISRLIPPSVVEQVVKGELTIEKGGRLTECTMLFSDIRGF
;
A
#
# COMPACT_ATOMS: atom_id res chain seq x y z
N MET A 1 12.19 8.21 -0.02
CA MET A 1 13.22 9.17 -0.45
C MET A 1 13.27 9.14 -1.95
N ALA A 2 13.36 10.32 -2.57
CA ALA A 2 13.50 10.38 -4.02
C ALA A 2 14.83 9.76 -4.45
N LYS A 3 14.84 9.10 -5.60
CA LYS A 3 16.04 8.48 -6.17
C LYS A 3 16.13 8.70 -7.68
N LEU A 4 17.33 8.63 -8.20
CA LEU A 4 17.60 8.52 -9.64
C LEU A 4 17.99 7.10 -9.99
N ILE A 5 17.46 6.62 -11.09
CA ILE A 5 17.88 5.38 -11.73
C ILE A 5 18.63 5.79 -12.99
N VAL A 6 19.94 5.58 -12.98
CA VAL A 6 20.86 5.89 -14.09
C VAL A 6 21.06 4.62 -14.92
N ILE A 7 20.80 4.71 -16.22
CA ILE A 7 20.87 3.60 -17.17
C ILE A 7 21.85 3.96 -18.27
N SER A 8 23.01 3.28 -18.28
CA SER A 8 24.05 3.44 -19.29
C SER A 8 24.30 2.09 -19.99
N GLY A 9 23.75 1.92 -21.19
CA GLY A 9 23.77 0.62 -21.87
C GLY A 9 22.99 -0.45 -21.08
N GLU A 10 23.68 -1.54 -20.68
CA GLU A 10 23.10 -2.61 -19.87
C GLU A 10 23.26 -2.38 -18.36
N GLU A 11 24.05 -1.39 -17.95
CA GLU A 11 24.27 -1.08 -16.55
C GLU A 11 23.13 -0.21 -15.99
N ARG A 12 22.65 -0.58 -14.82
CA ARG A 12 21.66 0.18 -14.06
C ARG A 12 22.17 0.45 -12.65
N GLN A 13 22.23 1.73 -12.28
CA GLN A 13 22.66 2.18 -10.95
C GLN A 13 21.55 3.03 -10.32
N GLU A 14 21.39 2.93 -9.00
CA GLU A 14 20.40 3.71 -8.25
C GLU A 14 21.11 4.63 -7.24
N PHE A 15 20.75 5.91 -7.26
CA PHE A 15 21.29 6.93 -6.37
C PHE A 15 20.16 7.57 -5.55
N GLU A 16 20.28 7.55 -4.23
CA GLU A 16 19.36 8.30 -3.36
C GLU A 16 19.66 9.79 -3.42
N LEU A 17 18.62 10.63 -3.53
CA LEU A 17 18.78 12.07 -3.60
C LEU A 17 18.82 12.72 -2.21
N ALA A 18 19.89 13.46 -1.96
CA ALA A 18 19.96 14.42 -0.85
C ALA A 18 19.22 15.73 -1.18
N ALA A 19 19.23 16.70 -0.27
CA ALA A 19 18.63 18.02 -0.52
C ALA A 19 19.29 18.77 -1.69
N PHE A 20 20.57 18.49 -1.94
CA PHE A 20 21.35 19.04 -3.06
C PHE A 20 22.25 17.95 -3.64
N ASN A 21 22.23 17.80 -4.95
CA ASN A 21 23.01 16.79 -5.68
C ASN A 21 23.57 17.41 -6.95
N THR A 22 24.81 17.08 -7.27
CA THR A 22 25.47 17.44 -8.53
C THR A 22 25.64 16.19 -9.41
N ILE A 23 25.46 16.37 -10.71
CA ILE A 23 25.54 15.30 -11.71
C ILE A 23 26.57 15.67 -12.76
N GLY A 24 27.51 14.78 -13.04
CA GLY A 24 28.50 15.01 -14.08
C GLY A 24 29.56 13.93 -14.14
N ARG A 25 30.50 14.09 -15.07
CA ARG A 25 31.58 13.10 -15.30
C ARG A 25 32.71 13.19 -14.27
N HIS A 26 32.88 14.33 -13.60
CA HIS A 26 33.96 14.51 -12.61
C HIS A 26 33.63 13.73 -11.33
N PRO A 27 34.63 13.09 -10.70
CA PRO A 27 34.44 12.30 -9.48
C PRO A 27 33.91 13.11 -8.27
N ASP A 28 34.10 14.43 -8.28
CA ASP A 28 33.60 15.32 -7.21
C ASP A 28 32.06 15.50 -7.23
N ASN A 29 31.38 15.04 -8.27
CA ASN A 29 29.93 15.08 -8.29
C ASN A 29 29.33 14.06 -7.33
N THR A 30 28.22 14.43 -6.70
CA THR A 30 27.44 13.52 -5.85
C THR A 30 26.99 12.28 -6.62
N ILE A 31 26.65 12.48 -7.91
CA ILE A 31 26.27 11.43 -8.85
C ILE A 31 27.23 11.49 -10.05
N GLN A 32 28.23 10.61 -10.02
CA GLN A 32 29.19 10.51 -11.11
C GLN A 32 28.65 9.61 -12.21
N ILE A 33 28.68 10.08 -13.46
CA ILE A 33 28.28 9.32 -14.64
C ILE A 33 29.48 9.26 -15.61
N LEU A 34 30.01 8.06 -15.85
CA LEU A 34 31.17 7.82 -16.70
C LEU A 34 30.80 7.81 -18.19
N ASP A 35 30.18 8.87 -18.67
CA ASP A 35 29.88 9.09 -20.10
C ASP A 35 30.74 10.25 -20.64
N ARG A 36 31.45 10.02 -21.74
CA ARG A 36 32.38 11.03 -22.35
C ARG A 36 31.58 12.26 -22.88
N ILE A 37 30.32 12.10 -23.20
CA ILE A 37 29.43 13.14 -23.72
C ILE A 37 28.93 14.05 -22.59
N ILE A 38 28.95 13.58 -21.35
CA ILE A 38 28.52 14.34 -20.18
C ILE A 38 29.64 15.31 -19.74
N SER A 39 29.28 16.55 -19.45
CA SER A 39 30.21 17.57 -18.94
C SER A 39 30.75 17.19 -17.56
N LYS A 40 31.91 17.76 -17.17
CA LYS A 40 32.50 17.54 -15.85
C LYS A 40 31.49 17.86 -14.74
N GLU A 41 30.85 19.01 -14.83
CA GLU A 41 29.70 19.44 -14.06
C GLU A 41 28.59 19.66 -15.09
N HIS A 42 27.54 18.82 -15.09
CA HIS A 42 26.54 18.83 -16.14
C HIS A 42 25.22 19.44 -15.66
N ALA A 43 24.72 18.94 -14.55
CA ALA A 43 23.47 19.40 -13.96
C ALA A 43 23.50 19.31 -12.44
N GLN A 44 22.52 19.95 -11.82
CA GLN A 44 22.26 19.83 -10.38
C GLN A 44 20.78 19.55 -10.14
N ILE A 45 20.51 18.85 -9.04
CA ILE A 45 19.15 18.62 -8.54
C ILE A 45 19.10 19.17 -7.13
N GLN A 46 18.16 20.10 -6.91
CA GLN A 46 17.95 20.75 -5.63
C GLN A 46 16.52 20.55 -5.16
N ARG A 47 16.35 20.18 -3.88
CA ARG A 47 15.03 20.12 -3.25
C ARG A 47 14.60 21.52 -2.83
N SER A 48 13.44 21.97 -3.34
CA SER A 48 12.82 23.25 -3.00
C SER A 48 12.15 23.19 -1.61
N ALA A 49 11.83 24.36 -1.04
CA ALA A 49 11.16 24.45 0.27
C ALA A 49 9.76 23.78 0.30
N ASP A 50 9.10 23.70 -0.85
CA ASP A 50 7.82 23.00 -1.05
C ASP A 50 7.97 21.47 -1.23
N GLY A 51 9.20 20.96 -1.12
CA GLY A 51 9.50 19.53 -1.19
C GLY A 51 9.75 18.99 -2.61
N ARG A 52 9.51 19.78 -3.67
CA ARG A 52 9.75 19.36 -5.07
C ARG A 52 11.23 19.39 -5.42
N TYR A 53 11.64 18.58 -6.38
CA TYR A 53 13.00 18.55 -6.89
C TYR A 53 13.13 19.32 -8.19
N LEU A 54 14.02 20.34 -8.22
CA LEU A 54 14.34 21.14 -9.40
C LEU A 54 15.62 20.59 -10.04
N LEU A 55 15.50 20.06 -11.26
CA LEU A 55 16.64 19.73 -12.12
C LEU A 55 17.04 20.99 -12.89
N ARG A 56 18.32 21.33 -12.85
CA ARG A 56 18.92 22.47 -13.55
C ARG A 56 20.14 22.04 -14.33
N ASP A 57 20.15 22.34 -15.63
CA ASP A 57 21.34 22.18 -16.48
C ASP A 57 22.34 23.31 -16.17
N LEU A 58 23.61 22.97 -15.94
CA LEU A 58 24.68 23.92 -15.62
C LEU A 58 25.36 24.47 -16.88
N ARG A 59 24.61 24.74 -17.93
CA ARG A 59 25.10 25.13 -19.25
C ARG A 59 26.03 24.09 -19.83
N SER A 60 25.61 22.83 -19.72
CA SER A 60 26.38 21.72 -20.24
C SER A 60 26.58 21.80 -21.75
N LEU A 61 27.68 21.23 -22.25
CA LEU A 61 28.04 21.31 -23.69
C LEU A 61 26.95 20.65 -24.55
N ASN A 62 26.45 19.48 -24.16
CA ASN A 62 25.51 18.70 -24.96
C ASN A 62 24.05 18.85 -24.49
N GLY A 63 23.79 19.45 -23.34
CA GLY A 63 22.46 19.72 -22.81
C GLY A 63 21.82 18.53 -22.09
N THR A 64 20.80 18.84 -21.30
CA THR A 64 19.91 17.91 -20.64
C THR A 64 18.59 17.91 -21.40
N PHE A 65 18.03 16.73 -21.71
CA PHE A 65 16.80 16.59 -22.48
C PHE A 65 15.74 15.84 -21.70
N LEU A 66 14.55 16.39 -21.62
CA LEU A 66 13.36 15.74 -21.07
C LEU A 66 12.38 15.49 -22.22
N ARG A 67 11.99 14.22 -22.43
CA ARG A 67 11.07 13.84 -23.52
C ARG A 67 11.50 14.37 -24.91
N GLY A 68 12.82 14.50 -25.11
CA GLY A 68 13.40 14.99 -26.36
C GLY A 68 13.54 16.50 -26.48
N GLU A 69 13.04 17.28 -25.53
CA GLU A 69 13.20 18.74 -25.48
C GLU A 69 14.37 19.12 -24.57
N ARG A 70 15.21 20.04 -25.02
CA ARG A 70 16.32 20.58 -24.21
C ARG A 70 15.79 21.46 -23.12
N ILE A 71 16.16 21.18 -21.87
CA ILE A 71 15.74 21.93 -20.69
C ILE A 71 16.92 22.72 -20.08
N SER A 72 16.62 23.88 -19.48
CA SER A 72 17.53 24.59 -18.58
C SER A 72 17.19 24.32 -17.12
N ASP A 73 15.89 24.39 -16.79
CA ASP A 73 15.33 24.13 -15.46
C ASP A 73 14.02 23.34 -15.63
N HIS A 74 13.81 22.33 -14.77
CA HIS A 74 12.56 21.55 -14.74
C HIS A 74 12.28 21.00 -13.36
N TYR A 75 11.03 21.15 -12.88
CA TYR A 75 10.58 20.47 -11.66
C TYR A 75 10.24 19.02 -11.98
N LEU A 76 11.01 18.10 -11.41
CA LEU A 76 10.84 16.68 -11.63
C LEU A 76 9.55 16.16 -10.99
N SER A 77 8.86 15.32 -11.72
CA SER A 77 7.69 14.54 -11.29
C SER A 77 8.03 13.04 -11.26
N ASP A 78 7.35 12.25 -10.42
CA ASP A 78 7.58 10.79 -10.35
C ASP A 78 7.41 10.16 -11.75
N GLY A 79 8.42 9.38 -12.15
CA GLY A 79 8.48 8.76 -13.47
C GLY A 79 9.05 9.64 -14.58
N ASP A 80 9.47 10.89 -14.31
CA ASP A 80 10.11 11.70 -15.34
C ASP A 80 11.43 11.07 -15.80
N GLU A 81 11.56 10.97 -17.11
CA GLU A 81 12.73 10.43 -17.78
C GLU A 81 13.44 11.53 -18.57
N PHE A 82 14.71 11.72 -18.27
CA PHE A 82 15.57 12.67 -18.96
C PHE A 82 16.90 12.05 -19.38
N THR A 83 17.53 12.64 -20.39
CA THR A 83 18.78 12.12 -20.94
C THR A 83 19.89 13.17 -20.87
N MET A 84 21.09 12.73 -20.58
CA MET A 84 22.34 13.47 -20.64
C MET A 84 23.35 12.65 -21.44
N GLY A 85 23.80 13.15 -22.57
CA GLY A 85 24.65 12.37 -23.48
C GLY A 85 23.94 11.10 -23.96
N SER A 86 24.55 9.94 -23.76
CA SER A 86 23.97 8.62 -24.08
C SER A 86 23.27 7.95 -22.89
N THR A 87 23.30 8.60 -21.72
CA THR A 87 22.78 8.05 -20.47
C THR A 87 21.32 8.48 -20.26
N ARG A 88 20.46 7.52 -19.95
CA ARG A 88 19.06 7.72 -19.60
C ARG A 88 18.91 7.71 -18.08
N ILE A 89 18.19 8.66 -17.54
CA ILE A 89 18.00 8.84 -16.11
C ILE A 89 16.50 8.94 -15.81
N VAL A 90 16.03 8.12 -14.90
CA VAL A 90 14.62 8.11 -14.45
C VAL A 90 14.57 8.64 -13.02
N PHE A 91 13.78 9.68 -12.81
CA PHE A 91 13.48 10.19 -11.48
C PHE A 91 12.34 9.40 -10.86
N VAL A 92 12.54 8.91 -9.65
CA VAL A 92 11.54 8.19 -8.87
C VAL A 92 11.39 8.88 -7.54
N ASP A 93 10.28 9.56 -7.37
CA ASP A 93 9.87 10.16 -6.10
C ASP A 93 8.54 9.54 -5.67
N LYS A 94 8.54 8.23 -5.54
CA LYS A 94 7.45 7.60 -4.81
C LYS A 94 7.60 8.08 -3.38
N PRO A 95 6.62 8.86 -2.82
CA PRO A 95 6.54 8.99 -1.38
C PRO A 95 6.60 7.55 -0.87
N LYS A 96 7.54 7.25 0.01
CA LYS A 96 7.54 5.93 0.64
C LYS A 96 6.12 5.75 1.15
N ALA A 97 5.43 4.71 0.69
CA ALA A 97 4.19 4.28 1.32
C ALA A 97 4.39 4.21 2.84
N ASP A 98 5.59 3.86 3.30
CA ASP A 98 6.06 3.94 4.68
C ASP A 98 5.88 5.32 5.36
N ASP A 99 6.09 6.44 4.66
CA ASP A 99 6.05 7.76 5.32
C ASP A 99 4.59 8.20 5.60
N ALA A 100 3.66 7.84 4.73
CA ALA A 100 2.23 8.04 4.96
C ALA A 100 1.70 7.03 6.01
N LEU A 101 2.22 5.80 6.01
CA LEU A 101 1.85 4.76 6.97
C LEU A 101 2.36 5.08 8.38
N GLN A 102 3.55 5.68 8.52
CA GLN A 102 4.11 6.11 9.81
C GLN A 102 3.31 7.25 10.47
N ARG A 103 2.49 7.97 9.69
CA ARG A 103 1.61 9.04 10.20
C ARG A 103 0.28 8.54 10.73
N VAL A 104 0.01 7.24 10.62
CA VAL A 104 -1.18 6.62 11.21
C VAL A 104 -0.85 6.16 12.61
N THR A 105 -1.52 6.74 13.61
CA THR A 105 -1.33 6.42 15.02
C THR A 105 -2.66 5.95 15.62
N ILE A 106 -2.63 4.86 16.37
CA ILE A 106 -3.75 4.42 17.20
C ILE A 106 -3.53 5.03 18.58
N ALA A 107 -4.36 6.01 18.97
CA ALA A 107 -4.20 6.72 20.23
C ALA A 107 -4.81 5.92 21.38
N PRO A 108 -4.04 5.57 22.41
CA PRO A 108 -4.58 4.94 23.62
C PRO A 108 -5.35 5.99 24.44
N GLY A 109 -6.64 5.76 24.65
CA GLY A 109 -7.38 6.33 25.78
C GLY A 109 -7.82 7.80 25.74
N LEU A 110 -7.64 8.55 24.63
CA LEU A 110 -7.91 10.00 24.62
C LEU A 110 -9.15 10.42 23.82
N THR A 111 -9.84 9.49 23.17
CA THR A 111 -11.01 9.82 22.35
C THR A 111 -12.14 8.82 22.57
N GLU A 112 -13.08 9.17 23.45
CA GLU A 112 -14.39 8.53 23.44
C GLU A 112 -15.14 9.04 22.20
N SER A 113 -15.19 8.22 21.16
CA SER A 113 -15.98 8.53 19.98
C SER A 113 -17.43 8.11 20.21
N HIS A 114 -18.39 9.01 19.98
CA HIS A 114 -19.79 8.65 19.99
C HIS A 114 -20.16 7.73 18.85
N ILE A 115 -20.38 6.46 19.16
CA ILE A 115 -20.89 5.48 18.21
C ILE A 115 -22.37 5.78 17.96
N ARG A 116 -22.72 6.15 16.73
CA ARG A 116 -24.09 6.46 16.30
C ARG A 116 -24.81 5.26 15.70
N GLY A 117 -24.07 4.40 15.04
CA GLY A 117 -24.63 3.24 14.35
C GLY A 117 -23.68 2.06 14.41
N ARG A 118 -24.25 0.88 14.51
CA ARG A 118 -23.54 -0.41 14.43
C ARG A 118 -24.24 -1.32 13.46
N ILE A 119 -23.45 -2.00 12.64
CA ILE A 119 -23.94 -3.06 11.76
C ILE A 119 -23.02 -4.26 11.96
N GLN A 120 -23.59 -5.40 12.31
CA GLN A 120 -22.88 -6.67 12.35
C GLN A 120 -22.38 -6.98 10.94
N ALA A 121 -21.08 -7.08 10.75
CA ALA A 121 -20.50 -7.32 9.44
C ALA A 121 -20.73 -8.76 8.93
N ASN A 122 -21.13 -9.65 9.83
CA ASN A 122 -21.35 -11.07 9.52
C ASN A 122 -22.81 -11.39 9.11
N THR A 123 -23.66 -10.38 8.91
CA THR A 123 -25.04 -10.59 8.39
C THR A 123 -25.01 -10.83 6.88
N GLY A 124 -24.27 -11.87 6.46
CA GLY A 124 -24.13 -12.22 5.05
C GLY A 124 -25.29 -13.03 4.46
N ASP A 125 -26.21 -13.48 5.26
CA ASP A 125 -27.31 -14.28 4.77
C ASP A 125 -28.39 -13.38 4.18
N PHE A 126 -28.44 -13.35 2.85
CA PHE A 126 -29.57 -12.76 2.12
C PHE A 126 -30.77 -13.69 2.28
N MET A 127 -31.88 -13.15 2.75
CA MET A 127 -33.12 -13.93 2.77
C MET A 127 -33.56 -14.23 1.32
N PRO A 128 -34.08 -15.44 1.05
CA PRO A 128 -34.69 -15.73 -0.23
C PRO A 128 -35.83 -14.71 -0.53
N GLU A 129 -35.88 -14.22 -1.78
CA GLU A 129 -36.85 -13.20 -2.22
C GLU A 129 -38.30 -13.46 -1.73
N ARG A 130 -38.70 -14.74 -1.75
CA ARG A 130 -40.06 -15.15 -1.33
C ARG A 130 -40.34 -14.93 0.16
N GLN A 131 -39.31 -14.71 0.96
CA GLN A 131 -39.41 -14.47 2.41
C GLN A 131 -39.32 -12.98 2.77
N ILE A 132 -39.01 -12.11 1.79
CA ILE A 132 -38.88 -10.66 1.98
C ILE A 132 -40.24 -10.03 1.73
N ALA A 133 -40.91 -9.64 2.81
CA ALA A 133 -42.21 -8.95 2.74
C ALA A 133 -42.08 -7.43 2.57
N ASP A 134 -40.93 -6.85 2.88
CA ASP A 134 -40.65 -5.40 2.86
C ASP A 134 -39.79 -5.01 1.66
N ASP A 135 -40.37 -4.19 0.76
CA ASP A 135 -39.72 -3.63 -0.43
C ASP A 135 -38.47 -2.81 -0.08
N LYS A 136 -38.38 -2.20 1.10
CA LYS A 136 -37.21 -1.46 1.57
C LYS A 136 -36.06 -2.40 1.85
N ILE A 137 -36.30 -3.59 2.41
CA ILE A 137 -35.29 -4.61 2.66
C ILE A 137 -34.71 -5.11 1.32
N LEU A 138 -35.61 -5.43 0.37
CA LEU A 138 -35.25 -5.90 -0.96
C LEU A 138 -34.35 -4.89 -1.70
N ARG A 139 -34.74 -3.61 -1.71
CA ARG A 139 -33.94 -2.53 -2.34
C ARG A 139 -32.60 -2.37 -1.68
N ARG A 140 -32.52 -2.43 -0.36
CA ARG A 140 -31.27 -2.36 0.38
C ARG A 140 -30.34 -3.51 0.02
N ASP A 141 -30.86 -4.72 -0.01
CA ASP A 141 -30.07 -5.93 -0.29
C ASP A 141 -29.62 -5.95 -1.76
N TYR A 142 -30.47 -5.49 -2.68
CA TYR A 142 -30.09 -5.30 -4.09
C TYR A 142 -28.93 -4.30 -4.25
N GLU A 143 -28.98 -3.14 -3.58
CA GLU A 143 -27.89 -2.15 -3.64
C GLU A 143 -26.59 -2.71 -3.08
N ARG A 144 -26.64 -3.47 -1.98
CA ARG A 144 -25.45 -4.14 -1.42
C ARG A 144 -24.84 -5.13 -2.41
N LEU A 145 -25.65 -5.95 -3.04
CA LEU A 145 -25.22 -6.92 -4.05
C LEU A 145 -24.64 -6.22 -5.28
N ARG A 146 -25.30 -5.16 -5.79
CA ARG A 146 -24.83 -4.39 -6.93
C ARG A 146 -23.45 -3.81 -6.70
N ILE A 147 -23.27 -3.14 -5.56
CA ILE A 147 -21.99 -2.51 -5.21
C ILE A 147 -20.90 -3.57 -4.97
N GLY A 148 -21.23 -4.65 -4.27
CA GLY A 148 -20.31 -5.78 -4.11
C GLY A 148 -19.87 -6.36 -5.45
N HIS A 149 -20.80 -6.51 -6.40
CA HIS A 149 -20.50 -6.99 -7.75
C HIS A 149 -19.60 -6.00 -8.55
N GLU A 150 -19.91 -4.70 -8.48
CA GLU A 150 -19.11 -3.66 -9.12
C GLU A 150 -17.67 -3.64 -8.57
N LEU A 151 -17.51 -3.76 -7.25
CA LEU A 151 -16.19 -3.87 -6.63
C LEU A 151 -15.48 -5.15 -7.08
N ALA A 152 -16.17 -6.30 -7.06
CA ALA A 152 -15.59 -7.57 -7.49
C ALA A 152 -15.05 -7.49 -8.94
N ARG A 153 -15.78 -6.82 -9.84
CA ARG A 153 -15.31 -6.57 -11.21
C ARG A 153 -14.09 -5.66 -11.28
N ALA A 154 -14.04 -4.63 -10.44
CA ALA A 154 -12.97 -3.64 -10.45
C ALA A 154 -11.65 -4.18 -9.88
N VAL A 155 -11.74 -5.08 -8.89
CA VAL A 155 -10.56 -5.55 -8.14
C VAL A 155 -10.33 -7.07 -8.23
N GLY A 156 -11.29 -7.83 -8.77
CA GLY A 156 -11.27 -9.30 -8.72
C GLY A 156 -10.12 -9.97 -9.48
N SER A 157 -9.52 -9.29 -10.45
CA SER A 157 -8.34 -9.77 -11.19
C SER A 157 -7.01 -9.30 -10.60
N GLU A 158 -7.04 -8.41 -9.59
CA GLU A 158 -5.82 -7.87 -9.01
C GLU A 158 -5.34 -8.78 -7.86
N LEU A 159 -4.19 -9.39 -8.06
CA LEU A 159 -3.55 -10.29 -7.08
C LEU A 159 -2.37 -9.63 -6.36
N ASP A 160 -2.01 -8.42 -6.74
CA ASP A 160 -0.98 -7.62 -6.09
C ASP A 160 -1.62 -6.70 -5.05
N LEU A 161 -1.29 -6.88 -3.77
CA LEU A 161 -1.84 -6.07 -2.67
C LEU A 161 -1.55 -4.58 -2.83
N ASP A 162 -0.36 -4.23 -3.32
CA ASP A 162 0.05 -2.83 -3.48
C ASP A 162 -0.80 -2.10 -4.55
N LYS A 163 -1.37 -2.84 -5.49
CA LYS A 163 -2.31 -2.33 -6.50
C LYS A 163 -3.76 -2.47 -6.09
N LEU A 164 -4.07 -3.49 -5.29
CA LEU A 164 -5.43 -3.79 -4.84
C LEU A 164 -5.93 -2.75 -3.83
N LEU A 165 -5.12 -2.45 -2.79
CA LEU A 165 -5.52 -1.54 -1.72
C LEU A 165 -5.88 -0.12 -2.21
N PRO A 166 -5.11 0.51 -3.13
CA PRO A 166 -5.52 1.75 -3.77
C PRO A 166 -6.89 1.68 -4.43
N LYS A 167 -7.15 0.63 -5.23
CA LYS A 167 -8.42 0.46 -5.95
C LYS A 167 -9.61 0.31 -5.01
N ILE A 168 -9.43 -0.36 -3.87
CA ILE A 168 -10.46 -0.48 -2.84
C ILE A 168 -10.81 0.90 -2.28
N LEU A 169 -9.82 1.71 -1.88
CA LEU A 169 -10.09 3.05 -1.37
C LEU A 169 -10.62 4.00 -2.46
N ASP A 170 -10.21 3.85 -3.72
CA ASP A 170 -10.78 4.62 -4.83
C ASP A 170 -12.28 4.39 -4.93
N LYS A 171 -12.71 3.14 -4.89
CA LYS A 171 -14.12 2.78 -4.92
C LYS A 171 -14.88 3.25 -3.68
N ALA A 172 -14.25 3.19 -2.50
CA ALA A 172 -14.84 3.74 -1.28
C ALA A 172 -15.10 5.25 -1.42
N PHE A 173 -14.13 5.99 -1.96
CA PHE A 173 -14.23 7.44 -2.15
C PHE A 173 -15.25 7.84 -3.23
N GLU A 174 -15.47 6.99 -4.24
CA GLU A 174 -16.54 7.17 -5.22
C GLU A 174 -17.95 7.00 -4.60
N LEU A 175 -18.09 6.07 -3.66
CA LEU A 175 -19.37 5.74 -3.03
C LEU A 175 -19.76 6.72 -1.95
N VAL A 176 -18.77 7.18 -1.16
CA VAL A 176 -19.02 8.07 -0.02
C VAL A 176 -18.07 9.26 -0.06
N GLY A 177 -18.55 10.40 0.45
CA GLY A 177 -17.80 11.66 0.46
C GLY A 177 -16.66 11.69 1.49
N ALA A 178 -15.83 10.64 1.54
CA ALA A 178 -14.69 10.61 2.44
C ALA A 178 -13.56 11.54 1.97
N ASP A 179 -12.89 12.19 2.91
CA ASP A 179 -11.71 13.03 2.67
C ASP A 179 -10.42 12.24 2.84
N ARG A 180 -10.40 11.28 3.77
CA ARG A 180 -9.26 10.39 4.02
C ARG A 180 -9.74 8.95 4.19
N GLY A 181 -8.86 8.01 3.83
CA GLY A 181 -9.10 6.58 4.03
C GLY A 181 -7.81 5.86 4.41
N VAL A 182 -7.94 4.90 5.31
CA VAL A 182 -6.84 4.05 5.78
C VAL A 182 -7.28 2.60 5.73
N ILE A 183 -6.42 1.74 5.21
CA ILE A 183 -6.57 0.29 5.36
C ILE A 183 -5.46 -0.20 6.29
N LEU A 184 -5.86 -0.84 7.37
CA LEU A 184 -4.96 -1.57 8.26
C LEU A 184 -5.14 -3.06 7.98
N LEU A 185 -4.04 -3.80 7.92
CA LEU A 185 -4.06 -5.25 7.76
C LEU A 185 -3.48 -5.92 9.00
N ALA A 186 -4.08 -7.03 9.39
CA ALA A 186 -3.57 -7.87 10.46
C ALA A 186 -2.32 -8.62 9.97
N ASP A 187 -1.27 -8.62 10.80
CA ASP A 187 -0.10 -9.46 10.62
C ASP A 187 -0.33 -10.88 11.18
N GLU A 188 0.69 -11.74 11.11
CA GLU A 188 0.62 -13.13 11.60
C GLU A 188 0.31 -13.24 13.11
N LYS A 189 0.56 -12.18 13.89
CA LYS A 189 0.25 -12.11 15.32
C LYS A 189 -1.13 -11.53 15.60
N GLY A 190 -1.84 -11.05 14.56
CA GLY A 190 -3.14 -10.39 14.66
C GLY A 190 -3.03 -8.91 15.03
N ASP A 191 -1.84 -8.31 14.95
CA ASP A 191 -1.65 -6.89 15.17
C ASP A 191 -1.97 -6.10 13.90
N LEU A 192 -2.78 -5.06 14.05
CA LEU A 192 -3.22 -4.22 12.94
C LEU A 192 -2.13 -3.20 12.59
N LYS A 193 -1.62 -3.27 11.37
CA LYS A 193 -0.63 -2.34 10.84
C LYS A 193 -1.19 -1.57 9.66
N PRO A 194 -0.93 -0.26 9.57
CA PRO A 194 -1.30 0.52 8.39
C PRO A 194 -0.67 -0.09 7.14
N ALA A 195 -1.49 -0.41 6.15
CA ALA A 195 -1.07 -0.99 4.88
C ALA A 195 -1.22 -0.02 3.71
N PHE A 196 -2.25 0.84 3.73
CA PHE A 196 -2.44 1.86 2.71
C PHE A 196 -3.23 3.06 3.25
N VAL A 197 -2.84 4.26 2.81
CA VAL A 197 -3.48 5.54 3.17
C VAL A 197 -3.75 6.31 1.89
N LYS A 198 -4.93 6.92 1.81
CA LYS A 198 -5.32 7.82 0.73
C LYS A 198 -6.00 9.07 1.27
N THR A 199 -5.68 10.22 0.67
CA THR A 199 -6.34 11.51 0.93
C THR A 199 -6.89 12.06 -0.38
N ARG A 200 -8.07 12.68 -0.34
CA ARG A 200 -8.72 13.27 -1.52
C ARG A 200 -7.96 14.47 -2.06
N SER A 201 -7.39 15.28 -1.18
CA SER A 201 -6.70 16.53 -1.56
C SER A 201 -5.31 16.34 -2.16
N GLY A 202 -4.74 15.14 -2.09
CA GLY A 202 -3.35 14.86 -2.53
C GLY A 202 -2.28 15.62 -1.74
N LYS A 203 -2.66 16.46 -0.76
CA LYS A 203 -1.72 17.15 0.14
C LYS A 203 -1.29 16.20 1.24
N SER A 204 -0.04 16.34 1.68
CA SER A 204 0.45 15.67 2.90
C SER A 204 -0.35 16.18 4.09
N ASP A 205 -1.40 15.48 4.43
CA ASP A 205 -2.23 15.80 5.59
C ASP A 205 -1.54 15.38 6.90
N PRO A 206 -1.85 16.09 8.01
CA PRO A 206 -1.30 15.77 9.33
C PRO A 206 -1.63 14.34 9.75
N ASN A 207 -0.94 13.87 10.77
CA ASN A 207 -1.09 12.53 11.34
C ASN A 207 -2.55 12.09 11.46
N ILE A 208 -2.85 10.89 10.95
CA ILE A 208 -4.18 10.28 11.09
C ILE A 208 -4.21 9.54 12.42
N VAL A 209 -5.04 10.02 13.34
CA VAL A 209 -5.20 9.40 14.67
C VAL A 209 -6.49 8.60 14.68
N LEU A 210 -6.36 7.29 14.90
CA LEU A 210 -7.48 6.37 15.01
C LEU A 210 -7.88 6.21 16.48
N SER A 211 -9.17 6.26 16.76
CA SER A 211 -9.70 6.04 18.12
C SER A 211 -9.53 4.57 18.53
N ASN A 212 -8.84 4.36 19.63
CA ASN A 212 -8.63 3.01 20.17
C ASN A 212 -9.97 2.35 20.57
N THR A 213 -10.93 3.12 21.07
CA THR A 213 -12.27 2.62 21.43
C THR A 213 -13.01 2.08 20.21
N VAL A 214 -13.01 2.84 19.10
CA VAL A 214 -13.65 2.39 17.84
C VAL A 214 -12.92 1.18 17.27
N MET A 215 -11.59 1.20 17.31
CA MET A 215 -10.77 0.06 16.83
C MET A 215 -11.02 -1.21 17.64
N ALA A 216 -11.10 -1.09 18.98
CA ALA A 216 -11.41 -2.22 19.86
C ALA A 216 -12.83 -2.75 19.62
N GLU A 217 -13.80 -1.86 19.42
CA GLU A 217 -15.19 -2.24 19.12
C GLU A 217 -15.26 -3.05 17.82
N VAL A 218 -14.61 -2.57 16.75
CA VAL A 218 -14.58 -3.26 15.45
C VAL A 218 -13.82 -4.60 15.54
N LYS A 219 -12.72 -4.65 16.29
CA LYS A 219 -11.91 -5.87 16.47
C LYS A 219 -12.67 -6.93 17.27
N ASN A 220 -13.29 -6.55 18.40
CA ASN A 220 -13.89 -7.48 19.33
C ASN A 220 -15.29 -7.95 18.87
N ASN A 221 -16.12 -7.01 18.39
CA ASN A 221 -17.49 -7.28 18.03
C ASN A 221 -17.69 -7.54 16.53
N LYS A 222 -16.62 -7.38 15.71
CA LYS A 222 -16.64 -7.57 14.25
C LYS A 222 -17.78 -6.78 13.59
N ALA A 223 -18.07 -5.61 14.14
CA ALA A 223 -19.15 -4.73 13.70
C ALA A 223 -18.60 -3.50 12.98
N ALA A 224 -19.25 -3.09 11.90
CA ALA A 224 -19.02 -1.80 11.28
C ALA A 224 -19.58 -0.69 12.18
N VAL A 225 -18.82 0.38 12.35
CA VAL A 225 -19.12 1.46 13.28
C VAL A 225 -19.17 2.79 12.53
N LEU A 226 -20.25 3.53 12.73
CA LEU A 226 -20.41 4.92 12.36
C LEU A 226 -20.25 5.79 13.61
N SER A 227 -19.30 6.71 13.58
CA SER A 227 -19.06 7.65 14.66
C SER A 227 -19.17 9.08 14.16
N SER A 228 -19.72 9.95 14.97
CA SER A 228 -19.74 11.39 14.70
C SER A 228 -18.87 12.14 15.70
N ASP A 229 -18.66 13.38 15.35
CA ASP A 229 -17.83 14.37 15.99
C ASP A 229 -17.87 14.35 17.53
N ALA A 230 -16.69 14.13 18.12
CA ALA A 230 -16.48 14.31 19.55
C ALA A 230 -16.44 15.80 19.98
N THR A 231 -16.37 16.74 19.03
CA THR A 231 -16.24 18.18 19.32
C THR A 231 -17.54 18.81 19.78
N MET A 232 -18.70 18.18 19.56
CA MET A 232 -20.02 18.69 19.97
C MET A 232 -20.43 18.28 21.37
N ASP A 233 -19.70 17.41 22.03
CA ASP A 233 -20.01 17.03 23.41
C ASP A 233 -19.26 17.93 24.40
N ALA A 234 -20.00 18.72 25.17
CA ALA A 234 -19.46 19.67 26.15
C ALA A 234 -18.55 19.01 27.23
N ARG A 235 -18.59 17.66 27.32
CA ARG A 235 -17.71 16.88 28.21
C ARG A 235 -16.28 16.78 27.70
N PHE A 236 -15.99 17.11 26.42
CA PHE A 236 -14.68 16.97 25.75
C PHE A 236 -14.02 18.30 25.40
N SER A 237 -14.52 19.43 25.90
CA SER A 237 -13.96 20.77 25.66
C SER A 237 -12.47 20.96 26.01
N GLY A 238 -11.82 19.94 26.61
CA GLY A 238 -10.39 19.94 26.96
C GLY A 238 -9.48 19.10 26.03
N ALA A 239 -10.01 18.38 25.06
CA ALA A 239 -9.20 17.50 24.21
C ALA A 239 -8.68 18.24 22.95
N HIS A 240 -7.61 19.03 23.13
CA HIS A 240 -6.96 19.83 22.07
C HIS A 240 -6.59 19.04 20.80
N SER A 241 -6.31 17.74 20.89
CA SER A 241 -5.87 16.92 19.76
C SER A 241 -6.95 16.62 18.74
N ILE A 242 -8.22 16.54 19.13
CA ILE A 242 -9.37 16.29 18.24
C ILE A 242 -9.78 17.58 17.54
N ILE A 243 -9.78 18.69 18.26
CA ILE A 243 -10.10 20.03 17.74
C ILE A 243 -9.07 20.42 16.67
N MET A 244 -7.81 20.06 16.84
CA MET A 244 -6.75 20.35 15.87
C MET A 244 -6.85 19.52 14.58
N GLN A 245 -7.50 18.34 14.59
CA GLN A 245 -7.62 17.49 13.39
C GLN A 245 -8.91 17.72 12.60
N GLY A 246 -9.88 18.45 13.14
CA GLY A 246 -11.13 18.82 12.43
C GLY A 246 -11.98 17.62 11.97
N ILE A 247 -11.75 16.41 12.52
CA ILE A 247 -12.52 15.20 12.14
C ILE A 247 -13.97 15.36 12.60
N ARG A 248 -14.91 15.26 11.65
CA ARG A 248 -16.33 15.47 11.92
C ARG A 248 -17.23 14.26 11.74
N SER A 249 -16.80 13.27 10.98
CA SER A 249 -17.54 12.02 10.80
C SER A 249 -16.58 10.90 10.44
N THR A 250 -16.73 9.73 11.05
CA THR A 250 -15.89 8.57 10.75
C THR A 250 -16.71 7.31 10.53
N MET A 251 -16.24 6.45 9.66
CA MET A 251 -16.79 5.13 9.40
C MET A 251 -15.65 4.11 9.47
N THR A 252 -15.79 3.10 10.31
CA THR A 252 -14.78 2.07 10.52
C THR A 252 -15.41 0.69 10.27
N LEU A 253 -14.83 -0.05 9.34
CA LEU A 253 -15.40 -1.26 8.77
C LEU A 253 -14.41 -2.42 8.94
N PRO A 254 -14.82 -3.57 9.50
CA PRO A 254 -13.97 -4.75 9.54
C PRO A 254 -13.87 -5.40 8.16
N LEU A 255 -12.69 -5.83 7.80
CA LEU A 255 -12.41 -6.66 6.63
C LEU A 255 -12.43 -8.12 7.08
N LEU A 256 -13.58 -8.76 6.95
CA LEU A 256 -13.81 -10.13 7.45
C LEU A 256 -13.85 -11.14 6.32
N TYR A 257 -13.10 -12.24 6.49
CA TYR A 257 -13.17 -13.42 5.65
C TYR A 257 -13.39 -14.66 6.51
N ALA A 258 -14.45 -15.44 6.24
CA ALA A 258 -14.80 -16.63 7.02
C ALA A 258 -14.75 -16.41 8.55
N ASN A 259 -15.24 -15.26 9.01
CA ASN A 259 -15.24 -14.84 10.42
C ASN A 259 -13.84 -14.47 11.00
N GLU A 260 -12.79 -14.46 10.19
CA GLU A 260 -11.45 -13.99 10.55
C GLU A 260 -11.30 -12.51 10.19
N LEU A 261 -10.72 -11.72 11.09
CA LEU A 261 -10.44 -10.31 10.86
C LEU A 261 -9.10 -10.17 10.10
N LEU A 262 -9.16 -9.93 8.79
CA LEU A 262 -7.99 -9.67 7.96
C LEU A 262 -7.43 -8.27 8.12
N GLY A 263 -8.28 -7.32 8.53
CA GLY A 263 -7.92 -5.93 8.66
C GLY A 263 -9.12 -5.02 8.96
N ILE A 264 -8.88 -3.72 8.88
CA ILE A 264 -9.88 -2.69 9.10
C ILE A 264 -9.75 -1.62 8.02
N MET A 265 -10.86 -1.18 7.46
CA MET A 265 -10.94 0.00 6.61
C MET A 265 -11.56 1.15 7.41
N HIS A 266 -10.86 2.27 7.50
CA HIS A 266 -11.30 3.48 8.16
C HIS A 266 -11.42 4.61 7.15
N LEU A 267 -12.56 5.30 7.16
CA LEU A 267 -12.88 6.45 6.32
C LEU A 267 -13.26 7.61 7.22
N ASP A 268 -12.76 8.81 6.92
CA ASP A 268 -13.13 10.02 7.65
C ASP A 268 -13.47 11.19 6.74
N SER A 269 -14.26 12.13 7.25
CA SER A 269 -14.54 13.43 6.67
C SER A 269 -14.13 14.55 7.63
N LEU A 270 -13.40 15.54 7.09
CA LEU A 270 -12.85 16.65 7.85
C LEU A 270 -13.78 17.87 7.89
N PHE A 271 -14.59 18.05 6.86
CA PHE A 271 -15.29 19.32 6.64
C PHE A 271 -16.78 19.26 6.97
N THR A 272 -17.38 18.07 6.97
CA THR A 272 -18.83 17.92 7.09
C THR A 272 -19.20 17.05 8.29
N SER A 273 -19.88 17.63 9.26
CA SER A 273 -20.51 16.84 10.34
C SER A 273 -21.65 16.01 9.75
N ASN A 274 -21.77 14.75 10.18
CA ASN A 274 -22.73 13.79 9.63
C ASN A 274 -22.54 13.52 8.11
N ALA A 275 -21.30 13.54 7.63
CA ALA A 275 -20.97 13.23 6.25
C ALA A 275 -21.43 11.82 5.84
N PHE A 276 -21.44 10.89 6.80
CA PHE A 276 -21.83 9.51 6.58
C PHE A 276 -23.18 9.20 7.25
N THR A 277 -24.02 8.45 6.55
CA THR A 277 -25.32 7.97 6.99
C THR A 277 -25.28 6.48 7.33
N GLU A 278 -26.31 5.97 8.00
CA GLU A 278 -26.46 4.51 8.22
C GLU A 278 -26.58 3.73 6.89
N LYS A 279 -27.15 4.37 5.86
CA LYS A 279 -27.20 3.79 4.51
C LYS A 279 -25.78 3.62 3.93
N ASP A 280 -24.94 4.63 4.09
CA ASP A 280 -23.53 4.56 3.65
C ASP A 280 -22.77 3.47 4.41
N LEU A 281 -23.01 3.33 5.72
CA LEU A 281 -22.44 2.27 6.53
C LEU A 281 -22.85 0.88 6.01
N GLN A 282 -24.12 0.68 5.65
CA GLN A 282 -24.62 -0.58 5.09
C GLN A 282 -23.95 -0.90 3.75
N ILE A 283 -23.88 0.08 2.86
CA ILE A 283 -23.25 -0.04 1.53
C ILE A 283 -21.75 -0.39 1.69
N CYS A 284 -21.04 0.39 2.48
CA CYS A 284 -19.62 0.18 2.71
C CYS A 284 -19.30 -1.13 3.45
N THR A 285 -20.24 -1.64 4.28
CA THR A 285 -20.09 -2.97 4.90
C THR A 285 -20.08 -4.07 3.83
N GLY A 286 -20.99 -4.02 2.86
CA GLY A 286 -20.98 -4.95 1.72
C GLY A 286 -19.71 -4.86 0.88
N MET A 287 -19.22 -3.63 0.65
CA MET A 287 -17.95 -3.40 -0.03
C MET A 287 -16.76 -3.95 0.76
N ALA A 288 -16.73 -3.76 2.08
CA ALA A 288 -15.66 -4.26 2.94
C ALA A 288 -15.59 -5.80 2.94
N GLN A 289 -16.73 -6.48 2.87
CA GLN A 289 -16.78 -7.95 2.73
C GLN A 289 -16.14 -8.39 1.40
N GLN A 290 -16.47 -7.74 0.29
CA GLN A 290 -15.87 -8.08 -1.01
C GLN A 290 -14.39 -7.73 -1.05
N ALA A 291 -13.99 -6.61 -0.44
CA ALA A 291 -12.58 -6.22 -0.30
C ALA A 291 -11.79 -7.27 0.49
N ALA A 292 -12.36 -7.79 1.57
CA ALA A 292 -11.73 -8.86 2.37
C ALA A 292 -11.48 -10.13 1.55
N ILE A 293 -12.45 -10.55 0.72
CA ILE A 293 -12.29 -11.70 -0.19
C ILE A 293 -11.14 -11.45 -1.17
N SER A 294 -11.08 -10.27 -1.77
CA SER A 294 -10.02 -9.92 -2.73
C SER A 294 -8.63 -9.86 -2.07
N ILE A 295 -8.55 -9.31 -0.86
CA ILE A 295 -7.31 -9.27 -0.07
C ILE A 295 -6.84 -10.70 0.28
N GLN A 296 -7.75 -11.58 0.68
CA GLN A 296 -7.41 -12.97 0.97
C GLN A 296 -6.91 -13.70 -0.27
N ASN A 297 -7.55 -13.51 -1.41
CA ASN A 297 -7.11 -14.09 -2.68
C ASN A 297 -5.71 -13.60 -3.06
N ALA A 298 -5.42 -12.31 -2.92
CA ALA A 298 -4.10 -11.74 -3.17
C ALA A 298 -3.03 -12.31 -2.22
N ARG A 299 -3.34 -12.46 -0.92
CA ARG A 299 -2.45 -13.10 0.05
C ARG A 299 -2.15 -14.56 -0.31
N LEU A 300 -3.16 -15.33 -0.68
CA LEU A 300 -3.00 -16.72 -1.11
C LEU A 300 -2.16 -16.83 -2.37
N ALA A 301 -2.42 -16.00 -3.38
CA ALA A 301 -1.64 -15.97 -4.62
C ALA A 301 -0.15 -15.66 -4.35
N SER A 302 0.13 -14.63 -3.56
CA SER A 302 1.50 -14.26 -3.16
C SER A 302 2.20 -15.37 -2.37
N ARG A 303 1.47 -16.09 -1.52
CA ARG A 303 2.02 -17.23 -0.79
C ARG A 303 2.38 -18.39 -1.72
N ILE A 304 1.47 -18.77 -2.62
CA ILE A 304 1.70 -19.82 -3.62
C ILE A 304 2.92 -19.49 -4.47
N GLU A 305 3.03 -18.24 -4.93
CA GLU A 305 4.17 -17.79 -5.74
C GLU A 305 5.48 -17.89 -4.98
N ARG A 306 5.54 -17.44 -3.71
CA ARG A 306 6.75 -17.56 -2.86
C ARG A 306 7.13 -19.01 -2.62
N GLU A 307 6.16 -19.90 -2.35
CA GLU A 307 6.40 -21.32 -2.17
C GLU A 307 6.95 -21.95 -3.46
N ALA A 308 6.40 -21.59 -4.62
CA ALA A 308 6.88 -22.06 -5.92
C ALA A 308 8.30 -21.58 -6.22
N GLN A 309 8.61 -20.29 -5.96
CA GLN A 309 9.96 -19.73 -6.13
C GLN A 309 10.97 -20.42 -5.20
N THR A 310 10.63 -20.61 -3.93
CA THR A 310 11.48 -21.31 -2.96
C THR A 310 11.76 -22.73 -3.42
N ARG A 311 10.71 -23.46 -3.85
CA ARG A 311 10.84 -24.81 -4.38
C ARG A 311 11.73 -24.87 -5.62
N ALA A 312 11.57 -23.91 -6.55
CA ALA A 312 12.42 -23.82 -7.75
C ALA A 312 13.88 -23.53 -7.42
N GLN A 313 14.16 -22.69 -6.42
CA GLN A 313 15.52 -22.41 -5.97
C GLN A 313 16.17 -23.65 -5.34
N ILE A 314 15.45 -24.35 -4.46
CA ILE A 314 15.93 -25.58 -3.83
C ILE A 314 16.18 -26.67 -4.87
N SER A 315 15.30 -26.83 -5.85
CA SER A 315 15.42 -27.83 -6.92
C SER A 315 16.61 -27.63 -7.85
N ARG A 316 17.20 -26.43 -7.88
CA ARG A 316 18.46 -26.17 -8.62
C ARG A 316 19.70 -26.65 -7.88
N LEU A 317 19.63 -26.79 -6.56
CA LEU A 317 20.76 -27.14 -5.69
C LEU A 317 20.72 -28.60 -5.25
N ILE A 318 19.54 -29.24 -5.28
CA ILE A 318 19.30 -30.57 -4.72
C ILE A 318 18.55 -31.42 -5.76
N PRO A 319 18.90 -32.70 -5.94
CA PRO A 319 18.18 -33.60 -6.85
C PRO A 319 16.68 -33.64 -6.54
N PRO A 320 15.78 -33.73 -7.54
CA PRO A 320 14.33 -33.71 -7.36
C PRO A 320 13.80 -34.76 -6.36
N SER A 321 14.43 -35.93 -6.33
CA SER A 321 14.07 -37.02 -5.40
C SER A 321 14.28 -36.66 -3.93
N VAL A 322 15.28 -35.82 -3.63
CA VAL A 322 15.57 -35.36 -2.26
C VAL A 322 14.62 -34.21 -1.89
N VAL A 323 14.30 -33.34 -2.85
CA VAL A 323 13.31 -32.27 -2.64
C VAL A 323 11.95 -32.84 -2.24
N GLU A 324 11.48 -33.90 -2.90
CA GLU A 324 10.23 -34.55 -2.56
C GLU A 324 10.23 -35.13 -1.15
N GLN A 325 11.31 -35.74 -0.72
CA GLN A 325 11.44 -36.31 0.63
C GLN A 325 11.44 -35.22 1.71
N VAL A 326 12.08 -34.06 1.44
CA VAL A 326 12.09 -32.90 2.35
C VAL A 326 10.67 -32.27 2.44
N VAL A 327 9.99 -32.11 1.31
CA VAL A 327 8.63 -31.54 1.27
C VAL A 327 7.61 -32.45 1.94
N LYS A 328 7.77 -33.77 1.84
CA LYS A 328 6.93 -34.75 2.53
C LYS A 328 7.26 -34.93 4.03
N GLY A 329 8.32 -34.24 4.52
CA GLY A 329 8.79 -34.35 5.89
C GLY A 329 9.50 -35.69 6.20
N GLU A 330 9.81 -36.46 5.16
CA GLU A 330 10.51 -37.75 5.27
C GLU A 330 12.01 -37.57 5.48
N LEU A 331 12.54 -36.42 5.13
CA LEU A 331 13.94 -36.04 5.30
C LEU A 331 14.05 -34.69 6.01
N THR A 332 14.65 -34.67 7.20
CA THR A 332 14.97 -33.45 7.93
C THR A 332 16.41 -33.07 7.66
N ILE A 333 16.64 -31.85 7.16
CA ILE A 333 17.98 -31.32 6.97
C ILE A 333 18.48 -30.74 8.30
N GLU A 334 19.28 -31.52 9.04
CA GLU A 334 19.92 -31.07 10.27
C GLU A 334 21.30 -30.48 9.99
N LYS A 335 21.68 -29.43 10.74
CA LYS A 335 23.03 -28.90 10.70
C LYS A 335 24.00 -29.92 11.29
N GLY A 336 25.01 -30.34 10.52
CA GLY A 336 26.03 -31.27 10.96
C GLY A 336 26.10 -32.56 10.13
N GLY A 337 25.06 -32.86 9.37
CA GLY A 337 25.01 -34.05 8.53
C GLY A 337 24.89 -35.39 9.33
N ARG A 338 24.79 -36.50 8.62
CA ARG A 338 24.71 -37.85 9.19
C ARG A 338 25.86 -38.67 8.62
N LEU A 339 26.56 -39.38 9.52
CA LEU A 339 27.58 -40.33 9.12
C LEU A 339 26.96 -41.48 8.38
N THR A 340 27.36 -41.74 7.14
CA THR A 340 26.86 -42.87 6.35
C THR A 340 28.01 -43.41 5.47
N GLU A 341 27.99 -44.70 5.19
CA GLU A 341 28.88 -45.28 4.21
C GLU A 341 28.41 -44.89 2.81
N CYS A 342 29.33 -44.33 2.01
CA CYS A 342 29.02 -43.99 0.62
C CYS A 342 30.19 -44.39 -0.31
N THR A 343 29.84 -44.81 -1.52
CA THR A 343 30.78 -45.04 -2.60
C THR A 343 30.81 -43.80 -3.49
N MET A 344 31.97 -43.19 -3.65
CA MET A 344 32.18 -42.04 -4.54
C MET A 344 32.83 -42.49 -5.84
N LEU A 345 32.16 -42.20 -6.98
CA LEU A 345 32.70 -42.41 -8.31
C LEU A 345 33.06 -41.06 -8.95
N PHE A 346 34.32 -40.90 -9.33
CA PHE A 346 34.79 -39.76 -10.10
C PHE A 346 35.02 -40.19 -11.55
N SER A 347 34.40 -39.56 -12.51
CA SER A 347 34.64 -39.73 -13.94
C SER A 347 34.90 -38.39 -14.60
N ASP A 348 35.87 -38.35 -15.51
CA ASP A 348 36.20 -37.15 -16.26
C ASP A 348 36.29 -37.47 -17.75
N ILE A 349 35.92 -36.51 -18.60
CA ILE A 349 35.98 -36.63 -20.06
C ILE A 349 37.30 -35.99 -20.52
N ARG A 350 38.18 -36.80 -21.10
CA ARG A 350 39.44 -36.27 -21.68
C ARG A 350 39.15 -35.74 -23.08
N GLY A 351 39.60 -34.53 -23.36
CA GLY A 351 39.60 -33.95 -24.69
C GLY A 351 38.37 -33.09 -24.99
N PHE A 352 37.87 -32.40 -23.98
CA PHE A 352 36.80 -31.40 -24.15
C PHE A 352 37.39 -30.11 -24.69
#